data_ae9f48804abae13688236dcf7e52e3a5
#
_entry.id   ae9f48804abae13688236dcf7e52e3a5
#
_cell.length_a   1.000
_cell.length_b   1.000
_cell.length_c   1.000
_cell.angle_alpha   90.00
_cell.angle_beta   90.00
_cell.angle_gamma   90.00
#
_symmetry.space_group_name_H-M   'P 1'
#
loop_
_entity.id
_entity.type
_entity.pdbx_description
1 polymer ?
#
loop_
_entity_poly.entity_id
_entity_poly.type
_entity_poly.pdbx_seq_one_letter_code
_entity_poly.pdbx_strand_id
1 'polypeptide(L)'
;MRQFLDVGTGLPTADNTHEVAQRVAPDSRIVYVDNDPIVLAHASALLTSTPEGRTAYLDADLYDPEAVLKAAAGTLDLSRPVGLMILNTLGHVAEYDRARELVRRLMAGLPAGSHLVISDSTATSEGMIAASEAYNASGAVPYYVRPVAEIAGFFDGLELVEPGVVRVPEWRPGPSDGVEAAAAVDAYCGVGRKP
;
A
#
# COMPACT_ATOMS: atom_id res chain seq x y z
N MET A 1 2.41 -7.69 14.07
CA MET A 1 3.07 -6.59 13.35
C MET A 1 2.92 -5.30 14.16
N ARG A 2 3.97 -4.47 14.26
CA ARG A 2 3.95 -3.18 14.98
C ARG A 2 4.72 -2.09 14.23
N GLN A 3 5.20 -2.39 13.07
CA GLN A 3 5.90 -1.46 12.21
C GLN A 3 5.30 -1.52 10.82
N PHE A 4 5.03 -0.36 10.24
CA PHE A 4 4.39 -0.24 8.93
C PHE A 4 5.12 0.81 8.09
N LEU A 5 5.34 0.48 6.83
CA LEU A 5 5.86 1.37 5.81
C LEU A 5 4.79 1.48 4.72
N ASP A 6 4.17 2.65 4.62
CA ASP A 6 3.05 2.94 3.73
C ASP A 6 3.55 3.83 2.59
N VAL A 7 3.63 3.27 1.38
CA VAL A 7 4.28 3.90 0.23
C VAL A 7 3.23 4.32 -0.80
N GLY A 8 3.25 5.60 -1.16
CA GLY A 8 2.22 6.23 -1.98
C GLY A 8 0.97 6.48 -1.16
N THR A 9 1.14 7.13 -0.03
CA THR A 9 0.10 7.31 1.00
C THR A 9 -1.11 8.09 0.51
N GLY A 10 -0.92 9.07 -0.39
CA GLY A 10 -1.97 9.99 -0.80
C GLY A 10 -2.43 10.92 0.34
N LEU A 11 -3.49 11.70 0.07
CA LEU A 11 -4.05 12.62 1.06
C LEU A 11 -4.64 11.88 2.26
N PRO A 12 -4.41 12.37 3.50
CA PRO A 12 -5.01 11.79 4.69
C PRO A 12 -6.54 11.76 4.61
N THR A 13 -7.12 10.65 5.04
CA THR A 13 -8.57 10.43 5.11
C THR A 13 -8.97 9.98 6.52
N ALA A 14 -10.14 9.40 6.68
CA ALA A 14 -10.52 8.70 7.90
C ALA A 14 -9.87 7.31 7.96
N ASP A 15 -9.58 6.82 9.16
CA ASP A 15 -8.97 5.51 9.42
C ASP A 15 -7.61 5.32 8.72
N ASN A 16 -6.74 6.34 8.85
CA ASN A 16 -5.36 6.23 8.36
C ASN A 16 -4.63 5.05 9.01
N THR A 17 -3.60 4.54 8.36
CA THR A 17 -2.83 3.36 8.81
C THR A 17 -2.42 3.44 10.28
N HIS A 18 -1.94 4.62 10.76
CA HIS A 18 -1.55 4.78 12.17
C HIS A 18 -2.74 4.72 13.12
N GLU A 19 -3.89 5.31 12.75
CA GLU A 19 -5.09 5.29 13.60
C GLU A 19 -5.58 3.86 13.80
N VAL A 20 -5.61 3.07 12.72
CA VAL A 20 -6.00 1.66 12.77
C VAL A 20 -4.99 0.83 13.57
N ALA A 21 -3.70 0.97 13.26
CA ALA A 21 -2.65 0.19 13.89
C ALA A 21 -2.51 0.52 15.38
N GLN A 22 -2.52 1.80 15.76
CA GLN A 22 -2.33 2.26 17.13
C GLN A 22 -3.58 2.05 18.00
N ARG A 23 -4.78 1.94 17.41
CA ARG A 23 -6.00 1.50 18.11
C ARG A 23 -5.85 0.08 18.66
N VAL A 24 -5.16 -0.80 17.93
CA VAL A 24 -4.91 -2.19 18.33
C VAL A 24 -3.62 -2.33 19.14
N ALA A 25 -2.60 -1.56 18.80
CA ALA A 25 -1.28 -1.62 19.39
C ALA A 25 -0.70 -0.19 19.48
N PRO A 26 -0.92 0.52 20.60
CA PRO A 26 -0.56 1.94 20.74
C PRO A 26 0.90 2.28 20.46
N ASP A 27 1.82 1.33 20.68
CA ASP A 27 3.26 1.45 20.41
C ASP A 27 3.65 1.23 18.93
N SER A 28 2.68 1.12 18.03
CA SER A 28 2.95 0.93 16.61
C SER A 28 3.67 2.13 16.00
N ARG A 29 4.59 1.84 15.07
CA ARG A 29 5.35 2.84 14.31
C ARG A 29 4.96 2.79 12.86
N ILE A 30 4.63 3.93 12.29
CA ILE A 30 4.21 4.05 10.91
C ILE A 30 5.06 5.11 10.20
N VAL A 31 5.58 4.73 9.04
CA VAL A 31 6.24 5.66 8.13
C VAL A 31 5.41 5.76 6.87
N TYR A 32 4.99 6.96 6.57
CA TYR A 32 4.29 7.33 5.36
C TYR A 32 5.28 7.91 4.35
N VAL A 33 5.17 7.48 3.10
CA VAL A 33 6.05 7.92 2.01
C VAL A 33 5.19 8.42 0.87
N ASP A 34 5.44 9.63 0.43
CA ASP A 34 4.84 10.21 -0.76
C ASP A 34 5.82 11.20 -1.40
N ASN A 35 5.71 11.46 -2.69
CA ASN A 35 6.53 12.45 -3.39
C ASN A 35 5.73 13.70 -3.78
N ASP A 36 4.43 13.77 -3.42
CA ASP A 36 3.61 14.96 -3.62
C ASP A 36 3.76 15.91 -2.40
N PRO A 37 4.30 17.13 -2.60
CA PRO A 37 4.46 18.10 -1.51
C PRO A 37 3.14 18.53 -0.88
N ILE A 38 2.01 18.44 -1.59
CA ILE A 38 0.68 18.75 -1.04
C ILE A 38 0.28 17.66 -0.05
N VAL A 39 0.48 16.40 -0.39
CA VAL A 39 0.24 15.26 0.49
C VAL A 39 1.04 15.39 1.78
N LEU A 40 2.34 15.66 1.65
CA LEU A 40 3.26 15.81 2.79
C LEU A 40 2.89 16.98 3.71
N ALA A 41 2.46 18.11 3.14
CA ALA A 41 2.02 19.26 3.92
C ALA A 41 0.76 18.94 4.73
N HIS A 42 -0.23 18.29 4.12
CA HIS A 42 -1.46 17.89 4.81
C HIS A 42 -1.19 16.81 5.87
N ALA A 43 -0.39 15.82 5.55
CA ALA A 43 -0.03 14.75 6.46
C ALA A 43 0.65 15.30 7.73
N SER A 44 1.62 16.19 7.59
CA SER A 44 2.35 16.80 8.72
C SER A 44 1.45 17.61 9.63
N ALA A 45 0.38 18.23 9.08
CA ALA A 45 -0.53 19.09 9.84
C ALA A 45 -1.63 18.31 10.56
N LEU A 46 -2.06 17.17 10.03
CA LEU A 46 -3.29 16.48 10.45
C LEU A 46 -3.04 15.20 11.25
N LEU A 47 -1.91 14.53 11.04
CA LEU A 47 -1.70 13.21 11.59
C LEU A 47 -0.84 13.25 12.86
N THR A 48 -1.44 12.90 13.98
CA THR A 48 -0.80 12.84 15.29
C THR A 48 -0.73 11.41 15.79
N SER A 49 0.44 11.00 16.27
CA SER A 49 0.64 9.67 16.88
C SER A 49 0.13 9.62 18.31
N THR A 50 -0.15 8.40 18.80
CA THR A 50 -0.26 8.16 20.24
C THR A 50 1.07 8.47 20.95
N PRO A 51 1.07 8.76 22.27
CA PRO A 51 2.30 9.01 23.02
C PRO A 51 3.32 7.86 22.97
N GLU A 52 2.85 6.61 22.91
CA GLU A 52 3.67 5.40 22.87
C GLU A 52 4.12 5.04 21.46
N GLY A 53 3.36 5.45 20.45
CA GLY A 53 3.62 5.18 19.05
C GLY A 53 4.50 6.23 18.39
N ARG A 54 4.72 6.07 17.09
CA ARG A 54 5.43 7.07 16.28
C ARG A 54 4.92 7.07 14.85
N THR A 55 4.71 8.24 14.30
CA THR A 55 4.49 8.46 12.87
C THR A 55 5.60 9.32 12.29
N ALA A 56 5.97 9.06 11.04
CA ALA A 56 6.87 9.91 10.28
C ALA A 56 6.37 10.03 8.84
N TYR A 57 6.67 11.17 8.22
CA TYR A 57 6.35 11.47 6.83
C TYR A 57 7.64 11.72 6.07
N LEU A 58 7.81 11.03 4.97
CA LEU A 58 9.02 11.08 4.16
C LEU A 58 8.68 11.54 2.75
N ASP A 59 9.37 12.59 2.31
CA ASP A 59 9.44 12.98 0.91
C ASP A 59 10.40 12.02 0.21
N ALA A 60 9.87 11.02 -0.46
CA ALA A 60 10.67 10.06 -1.20
C ALA A 60 9.84 9.41 -2.32
N ASP A 61 10.54 8.96 -3.36
CA ASP A 61 9.94 8.38 -4.54
C ASP A 61 10.02 6.85 -4.50
N LEU A 62 8.90 6.18 -4.82
CA LEU A 62 8.85 4.73 -5.02
C LEU A 62 9.89 4.23 -6.03
N TYR A 63 10.28 5.06 -6.99
CA TYR A 63 11.32 4.73 -7.98
C TYR A 63 12.74 4.63 -7.40
N ASP A 64 12.94 5.07 -6.14
CA ASP A 64 14.19 4.88 -5.37
C ASP A 64 13.95 4.10 -4.06
N PRO A 65 13.74 2.77 -4.13
CA PRO A 65 13.48 1.93 -2.97
C PRO A 65 14.54 2.00 -1.88
N GLU A 66 15.81 2.18 -2.23
CA GLU A 66 16.91 2.25 -1.28
C GLU A 66 16.86 3.57 -0.47
N ALA A 67 16.53 4.68 -1.13
CA ALA A 67 16.32 5.96 -0.43
C ALA A 67 15.12 5.87 0.52
N VAL A 68 14.01 5.26 0.08
CA VAL A 68 12.83 5.01 0.93
C VAL A 68 13.21 4.22 2.18
N LEU A 69 13.87 3.07 2.03
CA LEU A 69 14.27 2.21 3.14
C LEU A 69 15.26 2.90 4.08
N LYS A 70 16.24 3.60 3.52
CA LYS A 70 17.23 4.37 4.30
C LYS A 70 16.57 5.45 5.15
N ALA A 71 15.61 6.19 4.59
CA ALA A 71 14.90 7.22 5.32
C ALA A 71 13.96 6.62 6.37
N ALA A 72 13.25 5.53 6.04
CA ALA A 72 12.37 4.83 6.96
C ALA A 72 13.09 4.28 8.21
N ALA A 73 14.37 3.90 8.09
CA ALA A 73 15.19 3.43 9.19
C ALA A 73 15.37 4.46 10.33
N GLY A 74 15.09 5.74 10.08
CA GLY A 74 15.05 6.77 11.12
C GLY A 74 13.91 6.59 12.13
N THR A 75 12.87 5.84 11.77
CA THR A 75 11.68 5.60 12.61
C THR A 75 11.43 4.12 12.85
N LEU A 76 11.64 3.28 11.84
CA LEU A 76 11.46 1.83 11.90
C LEU A 76 12.77 1.13 12.24
N ASP A 77 12.68 0.05 12.98
CA ASP A 77 13.78 -0.90 13.19
C ASP A 77 13.71 -1.96 12.08
N LEU A 78 14.49 -1.77 11.02
CA LEU A 78 14.50 -2.68 9.87
C LEU A 78 15.19 -4.04 10.16
N SER A 79 15.65 -4.29 11.37
CA SER A 79 16.04 -5.65 11.81
C SER A 79 14.85 -6.49 12.26
N ARG A 80 13.68 -5.88 12.41
CA ARG A 80 12.41 -6.50 12.83
C ARG A 80 11.39 -6.46 11.71
N PRO A 81 10.45 -7.43 11.65
CA PRO A 81 9.44 -7.48 10.61
C PRO A 81 8.62 -6.19 10.45
N VAL A 82 8.41 -5.80 9.20
CA VAL A 82 7.67 -4.61 8.77
C VAL A 82 6.50 -5.02 7.87
N GLY A 83 5.35 -4.39 8.04
CA GLY A 83 4.25 -4.43 7.07
C GLY A 83 4.49 -3.35 6.00
N LEU A 84 4.95 -3.76 4.82
CA LEU A 84 5.04 -2.88 3.65
C LEU A 84 3.67 -2.80 2.99
N MET A 85 3.13 -1.60 2.88
CA MET A 85 1.84 -1.33 2.27
C MET A 85 2.03 -0.49 1.02
N ILE A 86 1.44 -0.90 -0.09
CA ILE A 86 1.42 -0.18 -1.36
C ILE A 86 -0.02 -0.27 -1.89
N LEU A 87 -0.81 0.76 -1.60
CA LEU A 87 -2.25 0.74 -1.83
C LEU A 87 -2.61 1.73 -2.94
N ASN A 88 -3.14 1.24 -4.06
CA ASN A 88 -3.52 2.02 -5.25
C ASN A 88 -2.39 2.91 -5.82
N THR A 89 -1.14 2.47 -5.69
CA THR A 89 0.04 3.25 -6.09
C THR A 89 0.74 2.64 -7.28
N LEU A 90 0.78 1.29 -7.37
CA LEU A 90 1.50 0.61 -8.45
C LEU A 90 0.91 0.88 -9.84
N GLY A 91 -0.37 1.26 -9.91
CA GLY A 91 -0.99 1.73 -11.14
C GLY A 91 -0.29 2.94 -11.77
N HIS A 92 0.44 3.76 -11.00
CA HIS A 92 1.23 4.87 -11.52
C HIS A 92 2.57 4.45 -12.15
N VAL A 93 2.94 3.18 -12.06
CA VAL A 93 4.13 2.63 -12.74
C VAL A 93 3.67 1.93 -14.02
N ALA A 94 3.96 2.51 -15.19
CA ALA A 94 3.41 2.02 -16.47
C ALA A 94 3.80 0.56 -16.78
N GLU A 95 5.10 0.26 -16.69
CA GLU A 95 5.62 -1.06 -17.04
C GLU A 95 5.51 -2.03 -15.86
N TYR A 96 4.82 -3.14 -16.08
CA TYR A 96 4.59 -4.18 -15.05
C TYR A 96 5.89 -4.72 -14.45
N ASP A 97 6.86 -5.06 -15.29
CA ASP A 97 8.15 -5.59 -14.83
C ASP A 97 8.91 -4.58 -13.96
N ARG A 98 8.77 -3.29 -14.27
CA ARG A 98 9.34 -2.23 -13.44
C ARG A 98 8.65 -2.15 -12.09
N ALA A 99 7.32 -2.21 -12.06
CA ALA A 99 6.55 -2.22 -10.81
C ALA A 99 6.94 -3.43 -9.93
N ARG A 100 7.06 -4.63 -10.52
CA ARG A 100 7.53 -5.83 -9.82
C ARG A 100 8.93 -5.67 -9.24
N GLU A 101 9.84 -5.08 -10.01
CA GLU A 101 11.22 -4.85 -9.56
C GLU A 101 11.26 -3.90 -8.36
N LEU A 102 10.47 -2.80 -8.37
CA LEU A 102 10.38 -1.87 -7.25
C LEU A 102 9.87 -2.56 -5.98
N VAL A 103 8.79 -3.33 -6.08
CA VAL A 103 8.25 -4.13 -4.97
C VAL A 103 9.29 -5.12 -4.44
N ARG A 104 9.97 -5.85 -5.35
CA ARG A 104 10.99 -6.83 -4.99
C ARG A 104 12.17 -6.17 -4.26
N ARG A 105 12.62 -4.98 -4.69
CA ARG A 105 13.71 -4.23 -4.04
C ARG A 105 13.31 -3.75 -2.66
N LEU A 106 12.10 -3.21 -2.47
CA LEU A 106 11.58 -2.84 -1.15
C LEU A 106 11.54 -4.06 -0.22
N MET A 107 10.96 -5.18 -0.68
CA MET A 107 10.89 -6.40 0.12
C MET A 107 12.27 -7.01 0.40
N ALA A 108 13.23 -6.88 -0.52
CA ALA A 108 14.60 -7.39 -0.32
C ALA A 108 15.28 -6.71 0.89
N GLY A 109 15.04 -5.42 1.12
CA GLY A 109 15.58 -4.66 2.24
C GLY A 109 14.89 -4.89 3.58
N LEU A 110 13.85 -5.72 3.65
CA LEU A 110 13.12 -6.04 4.88
C LEU A 110 13.46 -7.46 5.34
N PRO A 111 13.44 -7.77 6.65
CA PRO A 111 13.78 -9.08 7.17
C PRO A 111 12.69 -10.13 6.91
N ALA A 112 13.03 -11.41 7.09
CA ALA A 112 12.08 -12.52 7.14
C ALA A 112 10.96 -12.25 8.14
N GLY A 113 9.74 -12.69 7.83
CA GLY A 113 8.53 -12.40 8.62
C GLY A 113 7.90 -11.04 8.32
N SER A 114 8.50 -10.19 7.48
CA SER A 114 7.84 -9.00 6.95
C SER A 114 6.68 -9.37 6.04
N HIS A 115 5.71 -8.48 5.91
CA HIS A 115 4.54 -8.70 5.07
C HIS A 115 4.44 -7.62 4.01
N LEU A 116 4.06 -8.01 2.80
CA LEU A 116 3.66 -7.13 1.72
C LEU A 116 2.14 -7.08 1.67
N VAL A 117 1.58 -5.89 1.66
CA VAL A 117 0.15 -5.63 1.44
C VAL A 117 0.01 -4.81 0.17
N ILE A 118 -0.71 -5.32 -0.79
CA ILE A 118 -1.04 -4.60 -2.03
C ILE A 118 -2.54 -4.59 -2.19
N SER A 119 -3.08 -3.44 -2.59
CA SER A 119 -4.37 -3.34 -3.27
C SER A 119 -4.20 -2.45 -4.48
N ASP A 120 -4.87 -2.79 -5.59
CA ASP A 120 -4.84 -1.97 -6.78
C ASP A 120 -6.13 -2.16 -7.62
N SER A 121 -6.49 -1.14 -8.39
CA SER A 121 -7.60 -1.24 -9.34
C SER A 121 -7.24 -2.18 -10.49
N THR A 122 -8.23 -2.94 -10.97
CA THR A 122 -8.01 -3.99 -11.95
C THR A 122 -8.85 -3.80 -13.20
N ALA A 123 -8.36 -4.27 -14.34
CA ALA A 123 -9.04 -4.26 -15.63
C ALA A 123 -10.10 -5.39 -15.70
N THR A 124 -10.99 -5.48 -14.72
CA THR A 124 -11.99 -6.56 -14.62
C THR A 124 -13.33 -6.20 -15.19
N SER A 125 -13.62 -4.91 -15.42
CA SER A 125 -14.82 -4.46 -16.09
C SER A 125 -14.53 -3.41 -17.16
N GLU A 126 -15.41 -3.31 -18.17
CA GLU A 126 -15.34 -2.27 -19.19
C GLU A 126 -15.48 -0.87 -18.56
N GLY A 127 -16.28 -0.75 -17.50
CA GLY A 127 -16.48 0.50 -16.77
C GLY A 127 -15.19 1.00 -16.11
N MET A 128 -14.41 0.11 -15.49
CA MET A 128 -13.15 0.48 -14.87
C MET A 128 -12.09 0.84 -15.92
N ILE A 129 -12.04 0.12 -17.04
CA ILE A 129 -11.14 0.45 -18.16
C ILE A 129 -11.46 1.84 -18.70
N ALA A 130 -12.73 2.11 -19.01
CA ALA A 130 -13.16 3.43 -19.50
C ALA A 130 -12.90 4.56 -18.48
N ALA A 131 -13.11 4.31 -17.20
CA ALA A 131 -12.80 5.27 -16.14
C ALA A 131 -11.30 5.58 -16.05
N SER A 132 -10.44 4.57 -16.17
CA SER A 132 -8.99 4.75 -16.20
C SER A 132 -8.54 5.55 -17.43
N GLU A 133 -9.10 5.27 -18.60
CA GLU A 133 -8.81 6.03 -19.82
C GLU A 133 -9.24 7.50 -19.70
N ALA A 134 -10.43 7.75 -19.15
CA ALA A 134 -10.92 9.11 -18.91
C ALA A 134 -10.06 9.86 -17.88
N TYR A 135 -9.66 9.20 -16.82
CA TYR A 135 -8.72 9.75 -15.83
C TYR A 135 -7.39 10.14 -16.48
N ASN A 136 -6.81 9.23 -17.27
CA ASN A 136 -5.53 9.47 -17.94
C ASN A 136 -5.62 10.61 -18.97
N ALA A 137 -6.78 10.81 -19.59
CA ALA A 137 -7.04 11.92 -20.52
C ALA A 137 -7.21 13.28 -19.81
N SER A 138 -7.41 13.31 -18.49
CA SER A 138 -7.62 14.55 -17.73
C SER A 138 -6.35 15.38 -17.48
N GLY A 139 -5.18 14.83 -17.78
CA GLY A 139 -3.88 15.45 -17.51
C GLY A 139 -3.34 15.16 -16.10
N ALA A 140 -4.01 14.31 -15.32
CA ALA A 140 -3.48 13.78 -14.06
C ALA A 140 -2.29 12.84 -14.32
N VAL A 141 -1.57 12.48 -13.24
CA VAL A 141 -0.52 11.44 -13.32
C VAL A 141 -1.18 10.14 -13.78
N PRO A 142 -0.76 9.54 -14.90
CA PRO A 142 -1.42 8.36 -15.46
C PRO A 142 -1.54 7.21 -14.46
N TYR A 143 -2.65 6.48 -14.54
CA TYR A 143 -2.92 5.30 -13.74
C TYR A 143 -3.34 4.14 -14.65
N TYR A 144 -2.61 3.02 -14.57
CA TYR A 144 -2.77 1.85 -15.43
C TYR A 144 -3.40 0.71 -14.64
N VAL A 145 -4.66 0.39 -14.96
CA VAL A 145 -5.33 -0.79 -14.37
C VAL A 145 -4.74 -2.08 -14.94
N ARG A 146 -4.57 -3.09 -14.08
CA ARG A 146 -3.91 -4.35 -14.43
C ARG A 146 -4.85 -5.55 -14.35
N PRO A 147 -4.58 -6.62 -15.12
CA PRO A 147 -5.23 -7.91 -14.89
C PRO A 147 -4.93 -8.44 -13.49
N VAL A 148 -5.87 -9.19 -12.90
CA VAL A 148 -5.71 -9.81 -11.56
C VAL A 148 -4.45 -10.68 -11.47
N ALA A 149 -4.09 -11.36 -12.55
CA ALA A 149 -2.87 -12.17 -12.60
C ALA A 149 -1.58 -11.34 -12.36
N GLU A 150 -1.54 -10.08 -12.81
CA GLU A 150 -0.43 -9.18 -12.55
C GLU A 150 -0.41 -8.71 -11.10
N ILE A 151 -1.58 -8.49 -10.48
CA ILE A 151 -1.66 -8.21 -9.04
C ILE A 151 -1.13 -9.39 -8.24
N ALA A 152 -1.51 -10.63 -8.60
CA ALA A 152 -1.01 -11.83 -7.95
C ALA A 152 0.52 -12.00 -8.11
N GLY A 153 1.08 -11.63 -9.26
CA GLY A 153 2.51 -11.74 -9.54
C GLY A 153 3.40 -10.80 -8.72
N PHE A 154 2.85 -9.76 -8.05
CA PHE A 154 3.61 -8.96 -7.09
C PHE A 154 4.02 -9.75 -5.84
N PHE A 155 3.34 -10.86 -5.55
CA PHE A 155 3.60 -11.72 -4.39
C PHE A 155 4.53 -12.90 -4.71
N ASP A 156 5.12 -12.95 -5.91
CA ASP A 156 6.05 -14.02 -6.27
C ASP A 156 7.21 -14.14 -5.27
N GLY A 157 7.43 -15.35 -4.76
CA GLY A 157 8.44 -15.63 -3.74
C GLY A 157 8.01 -15.35 -2.29
N LEU A 158 6.76 -14.92 -2.07
CA LEU A 158 6.17 -14.73 -0.75
C LEU A 158 5.14 -15.84 -0.46
N GLU A 159 4.94 -16.10 0.82
CA GLU A 159 3.86 -16.98 1.29
C GLU A 159 2.56 -16.17 1.35
N LEU A 160 1.62 -16.43 0.43
CA LEU A 160 0.33 -15.77 0.47
C LEU A 160 -0.44 -16.12 1.75
N VAL A 161 -0.98 -15.11 2.39
CA VAL A 161 -1.87 -15.25 3.56
C VAL A 161 -3.30 -15.47 3.06
N GLU A 162 -3.98 -16.46 3.63
CA GLU A 162 -5.40 -16.72 3.31
C GLU A 162 -6.28 -15.47 3.52
N PRO A 163 -7.15 -15.13 2.58
CA PRO A 163 -7.67 -15.95 1.48
C PRO A 163 -6.89 -15.85 0.16
N GLY A 164 -5.69 -15.31 0.12
CA GLY A 164 -4.92 -15.12 -1.09
C GLY A 164 -5.18 -13.76 -1.75
N VAL A 165 -5.18 -13.71 -3.09
CA VAL A 165 -5.51 -12.50 -3.84
C VAL A 165 -6.98 -12.52 -4.19
N VAL A 166 -7.75 -11.61 -3.59
CA VAL A 166 -9.21 -11.53 -3.71
C VAL A 166 -9.63 -10.08 -3.93
N ARG A 167 -10.91 -9.85 -4.23
CA ARG A 167 -11.46 -8.49 -4.23
C ARG A 167 -11.32 -7.85 -2.85
N VAL A 168 -11.09 -6.55 -2.80
CA VAL A 168 -10.91 -5.83 -1.53
C VAL A 168 -12.01 -6.10 -0.51
N PRO A 169 -13.33 -6.07 -0.87
CA PRO A 169 -14.38 -6.37 0.10
C PRO A 169 -14.45 -7.84 0.55
N GLU A 170 -13.78 -8.75 -0.16
CA GLU A 170 -13.73 -10.18 0.17
C GLU A 170 -12.58 -10.53 1.13
N TRP A 171 -11.70 -9.56 1.42
CA TRP A 171 -10.59 -9.75 2.35
C TRP A 171 -11.09 -9.74 3.79
N ARG A 172 -11.36 -10.94 4.34
CA ARG A 172 -11.77 -11.15 5.75
C ARG A 172 -12.85 -10.17 6.21
N PRO A 173 -13.99 -10.10 5.49
CA PRO A 173 -15.05 -9.14 5.79
C PRO A 173 -15.55 -9.28 7.24
N GLY A 174 -15.85 -8.15 7.87
CA GLY A 174 -16.46 -8.10 9.18
C GLY A 174 -17.96 -8.47 9.13
N PRO A 175 -18.60 -8.75 10.27
CA PRO A 175 -20.03 -9.09 10.33
C PRO A 175 -20.97 -7.99 9.81
N SER A 176 -20.50 -6.74 9.75
CA SER A 176 -21.25 -5.57 9.30
C SER A 176 -21.01 -5.20 7.83
N ASP A 177 -20.07 -5.87 7.17
CA ASP A 177 -19.74 -5.56 5.78
C ASP A 177 -20.77 -6.23 4.87
N GLY A 178 -21.79 -5.45 4.46
CA GLY A 178 -22.90 -5.96 3.67
C GLY A 178 -22.46 -6.52 2.31
N VAL A 179 -23.08 -7.62 1.91
CA VAL A 179 -22.81 -8.35 0.65
C VAL A 179 -23.01 -7.46 -0.60
N GLU A 180 -23.81 -6.40 -0.50
CA GLU A 180 -24.08 -5.48 -1.60
C GLU A 180 -22.88 -4.57 -1.95
N ALA A 181 -22.02 -4.27 -0.99
CA ALA A 181 -20.81 -3.46 -1.24
C ALA A 181 -19.75 -4.22 -2.05
N ALA A 182 -19.75 -5.55 -2.01
CA ALA A 182 -18.77 -6.38 -2.70
C ALA A 182 -18.95 -6.43 -4.23
N ALA A 183 -20.14 -6.14 -4.74
CA ALA A 183 -20.47 -6.36 -6.15
C ALA A 183 -19.92 -5.29 -7.12
N ALA A 184 -19.47 -4.13 -6.61
CA ALA A 184 -19.17 -2.95 -7.43
C ALA A 184 -17.69 -2.52 -7.40
N VAL A 185 -16.78 -3.26 -6.75
CA VAL A 185 -15.38 -2.84 -6.60
C VAL A 185 -14.47 -3.63 -7.52
N ASP A 186 -13.91 -2.96 -8.53
CA ASP A 186 -12.90 -3.50 -9.45
C ASP A 186 -11.50 -3.27 -8.88
N ALA A 187 -11.28 -3.68 -7.64
CA ALA A 187 -10.00 -3.64 -6.97
C ALA A 187 -9.72 -4.96 -6.26
N TYR A 188 -8.50 -5.44 -6.40
CA TYR A 188 -8.03 -6.67 -5.77
C TYR A 188 -6.93 -6.37 -4.78
N CYS A 189 -6.86 -7.17 -3.73
CA CYS A 189 -5.82 -7.06 -2.72
C CYS A 189 -5.29 -8.43 -2.32
N GLY A 190 -4.13 -8.40 -1.70
CA GLY A 190 -3.51 -9.58 -1.10
C GLY A 190 -2.51 -9.19 -0.02
N VAL A 191 -2.14 -10.19 0.78
CA VAL A 191 -1.05 -10.09 1.76
C VAL A 191 -0.12 -11.26 1.55
N GLY A 192 1.18 -10.99 1.42
CA GLY A 192 2.22 -12.01 1.31
C GLY A 192 3.25 -11.86 2.42
N ARG A 193 3.62 -12.97 3.07
CA ARG A 193 4.67 -13.03 4.08
C ARG A 193 6.01 -13.37 3.45
N LYS A 194 7.05 -12.64 3.80
CA LYS A 194 8.44 -13.00 3.44
C LYS A 194 8.87 -14.21 4.27
N PRO A 195 9.29 -15.32 3.64
CA PRO A 195 9.77 -16.51 4.33
C PRO A 195 10.99 -16.27 5.22
#